data_499b93a64534971bb2d97ef68b125068
#
_entry.id   499b93a64534971bb2d97ef68b125068
#
_cell.length_a   1.000
_cell.length_b   1.000
_cell.length_c   1.000
_cell.angle_alpha   90.00
_cell.angle_beta   90.00
_cell.angle_gamma   90.00
#
_symmetry.space_group_name_H-M   'P 1'
#
loop_
_entity.id
_entity.type
_entity.pdbx_description
1 polymer ?
#
loop_
_entity_poly.entity_id
_entity_poly.type
_entity_poly.pdbx_seq_one_letter_code
_entity_poly.pdbx_strand_id
1 'polypeptide(L)'
;AEMRLIISNDGKARSLIHKATGEECLITNADVPLCAITQYRPYDNENFLMFPAKPRTFPANKIERNGNELRIEFQDTYDIAIIELNITDYYIGFTLKQIDYRIEDFGVKRKTEIDEISLLQLPVRKRENFGEWLNVSWDEQTAICLLGTHPTTYIDAFANKEYTTMYAGLDFQVKLFNSGAALITTSKEKLLTCIDKVERDYHMPLGVESRQRKEYQYSYYELRDVTTKNIDEHIAYAQKGGFKSIVVYYVDFAKACGHYEWRKEYPNGMKDLQEITNKIKAAGMIPGIHIHYSKVAVNDPYINNGIPDSRTNHVREFILSEPLDDSSTIITIEGNPEGVRMEKGRRLLQIDNELVTYENYTTEPPYQFTGCVRGIFNSKAA
;
A
#
# COMPACT_ATOMS: atom_id res chain seq x y z
N ALA A 1 -8.52 -24.98 11.89
CA ALA A 1 -7.62 -24.66 10.76
C ALA A 1 -6.77 -25.88 10.39
N GLU A 2 -6.47 -26.01 9.12
CA GLU A 2 -5.54 -27.04 8.62
C GLU A 2 -4.08 -26.73 9.00
N MET A 3 -3.86 -25.74 9.84
CA MET A 3 -2.55 -25.32 10.32
C MET A 3 -2.46 -25.31 11.83
N ARG A 4 -1.22 -25.29 12.32
CA ARG A 4 -0.87 -25.00 13.70
C ARG A 4 0.24 -23.95 13.73
N LEU A 5 -0.07 -22.76 14.22
CA LEU A 5 0.90 -21.70 14.46
C LEU A 5 1.33 -21.73 15.94
N ILE A 6 2.63 -21.73 16.19
CA ILE A 6 3.21 -21.62 17.52
C ILE A 6 3.93 -20.29 17.62
N ILE A 7 3.48 -19.45 18.53
CA ILE A 7 4.07 -18.16 18.87
C ILE A 7 4.70 -18.31 20.26
N SER A 8 5.95 -17.93 20.39
CA SER A 8 6.65 -17.93 21.68
C SER A 8 6.45 -16.60 22.43
N ASN A 9 6.62 -16.66 23.73
CA ASN A 9 6.43 -15.48 24.58
C ASN A 9 7.45 -14.37 24.31
N ASP A 10 8.55 -14.67 23.61
CA ASP A 10 9.60 -13.74 23.23
C ASP A 10 9.32 -12.98 21.92
N GLY A 11 8.10 -12.98 21.45
CA GLY A 11 7.68 -12.18 20.31
C GLY A 11 7.91 -12.78 18.93
N LYS A 12 8.18 -14.08 18.81
CA LYS A 12 8.50 -14.72 17.52
C LYS A 12 7.56 -15.86 17.17
N ALA A 13 7.29 -16.03 15.88
CA ALA A 13 6.68 -17.24 15.35
C ALA A 13 7.75 -18.35 15.31
N ARG A 14 7.49 -19.47 16.00
CA ARG A 14 8.43 -20.59 16.13
C ARG A 14 8.10 -21.77 15.24
N SER A 15 6.86 -21.91 14.83
CA SER A 15 6.44 -23.03 13.98
C SER A 15 5.13 -22.71 13.28
N LEU A 16 5.02 -23.08 12.03
CA LEU A 16 3.79 -23.09 11.25
C LEU A 16 3.69 -24.45 10.55
N ILE A 17 2.89 -25.33 11.11
CA ILE A 17 2.73 -26.70 10.58
C ILE A 17 1.50 -26.77 9.68
N HIS A 18 1.68 -27.28 8.46
CA HIS A 18 0.58 -27.76 7.63
C HIS A 18 0.17 -29.15 8.18
N LYS A 19 -1.02 -29.24 8.81
CA LYS A 19 -1.42 -30.44 9.55
C LYS A 19 -1.58 -31.69 8.67
N ALA A 20 -2.00 -31.50 7.41
CA ALA A 20 -2.24 -32.61 6.51
C ALA A 20 -0.93 -33.33 6.10
N THR A 21 0.17 -32.59 5.96
CA THR A 21 1.48 -33.12 5.56
C THR A 21 2.45 -33.29 6.72
N GLY A 22 2.21 -32.60 7.84
CA GLY A 22 3.15 -32.50 8.96
C GLY A 22 4.32 -31.56 8.68
N GLU A 23 4.31 -30.82 7.56
CA GLU A 23 5.40 -29.96 7.12
C GLU A 23 5.54 -28.72 8.00
N GLU A 24 6.81 -28.42 8.40
CA GLU A 24 7.18 -27.14 8.98
C GLU A 24 7.38 -26.09 7.89
N CYS A 25 6.54 -25.07 7.88
CA CYS A 25 6.50 -24.05 6.84
C CYS A 25 7.42 -22.85 7.11
N LEU A 26 7.90 -22.66 8.35
CA LEU A 26 8.80 -21.57 8.71
C LEU A 26 10.28 -21.97 8.70
N ILE A 27 11.15 -20.99 8.60
CA ILE A 27 12.54 -21.07 9.02
C ILE A 27 12.58 -20.72 10.52
N THR A 28 12.63 -21.73 11.36
CA THR A 28 12.37 -21.63 12.81
C THR A 28 13.46 -20.89 13.59
N ASN A 29 14.66 -20.74 13.01
CA ASN A 29 15.80 -20.01 13.57
C ASN A 29 15.96 -18.61 12.97
N ALA A 30 15.05 -18.16 12.11
CA ALA A 30 15.09 -16.80 11.59
C ALA A 30 14.85 -15.77 12.70
N ASP A 31 15.64 -14.70 12.67
CA ASP A 31 15.49 -13.59 13.62
C ASP A 31 14.49 -12.56 13.09
N VAL A 32 13.23 -12.97 12.98
CA VAL A 32 12.12 -12.13 12.51
C VAL A 32 11.11 -12.03 13.64
N PRO A 33 10.83 -10.81 14.16
CA PRO A 33 9.77 -10.61 15.14
C PRO A 33 8.41 -10.86 14.50
N LEU A 34 7.47 -11.46 15.24
CA LEU A 34 6.11 -11.65 14.75
C LEU A 34 5.43 -10.32 14.44
N CYS A 35 5.64 -9.35 15.32
CA CYS A 35 5.04 -8.04 15.28
C CYS A 35 6.07 -6.98 15.68
N ALA A 36 5.97 -5.77 15.17
CA ALA A 36 6.82 -4.63 15.53
C ALA A 36 6.06 -3.33 15.33
N ILE A 37 6.43 -2.28 16.05
CA ILE A 37 6.00 -0.90 15.79
C ILE A 37 7.17 -0.10 15.26
N THR A 38 6.88 0.84 14.36
CA THR A 38 7.89 1.73 13.77
C THR A 38 7.50 3.18 14.01
N GLN A 39 8.50 3.98 14.37
CA GLN A 39 8.42 5.43 14.52
C GLN A 39 9.36 6.05 13.49
N TYR A 40 8.82 6.90 12.60
CA TYR A 40 9.61 7.60 11.60
C TYR A 40 10.21 8.92 12.11
N ARG A 41 9.62 9.48 13.19
CA ARG A 41 10.11 10.70 13.82
C ARG A 41 10.73 10.39 15.18
N PRO A 42 11.96 10.87 15.45
CA PRO A 42 12.46 10.90 16.83
C PRO A 42 11.52 11.80 17.64
N TYR A 43 11.45 11.51 18.94
CA TYR A 43 10.69 12.32 19.90
C TYR A 43 10.87 13.81 19.62
N ASP A 44 9.76 14.50 19.43
CA ASP A 44 9.70 15.96 19.46
C ASP A 44 9.90 16.40 20.91
N ASN A 45 11.15 16.29 21.36
CA ASN A 45 11.59 16.90 22.58
C ASN A 45 12.29 18.18 22.13
N GLU A 46 11.65 19.33 22.29
CA GLU A 46 12.12 20.67 21.92
C GLU A 46 13.58 20.96 22.34
N ASN A 47 14.17 20.10 23.19
CA ASN A 47 15.52 20.24 23.72
C ASN A 47 16.53 19.17 23.24
N PHE A 48 16.15 18.23 22.37
CA PHE A 48 17.04 17.17 21.88
C PHE A 48 17.01 16.97 20.36
N LEU A 49 17.19 18.04 19.62
CA LEU A 49 17.42 18.08 18.17
C LEU A 49 18.82 17.53 17.80
N MET A 50 19.19 16.32 18.17
CA MET A 50 20.55 15.88 17.89
C MET A 50 20.68 14.68 16.96
N PHE A 51 19.63 14.17 16.34
CA PHE A 51 19.79 13.01 15.46
C PHE A 51 18.91 13.11 14.21
N PRO A 52 19.48 12.82 13.02
CA PRO A 52 18.67 12.63 11.82
C PRO A 52 17.62 11.54 12.08
N ALA A 53 16.40 11.84 11.70
CA ALA A 53 15.24 10.97 11.90
C ALA A 53 15.41 9.67 11.10
N LYS A 54 16.08 8.69 11.69
CA LYS A 54 16.04 7.32 11.18
C LYS A 54 14.79 6.63 11.73
N PRO A 55 14.05 5.89 10.91
CA PRO A 55 12.99 5.04 11.43
C PRO A 55 13.53 4.15 12.55
N ARG A 56 12.79 4.09 13.65
CA ARG A 56 13.10 3.17 14.77
C ARG A 56 12.04 2.11 14.79
N THR A 57 12.46 0.87 14.75
CA THR A 57 11.58 -0.29 14.84
C THR A 57 11.77 -0.97 16.18
N PHE A 58 10.68 -1.17 16.90
CA PHE A 58 10.64 -1.79 18.20
C PHE A 58 9.91 -3.14 18.06
N PRO A 59 10.61 -4.25 18.11
CA PRO A 59 10.03 -5.58 17.98
C PRO A 59 9.17 -5.93 19.20
N ALA A 60 8.21 -6.82 18.99
CA ALA A 60 7.54 -7.49 20.09
C ALA A 60 8.58 -8.26 20.91
N ASN A 61 8.55 -8.10 22.23
CA ASN A 61 9.43 -8.81 23.16
C ASN A 61 8.66 -9.69 24.16
N LYS A 62 7.35 -9.50 24.23
CA LYS A 62 6.48 -10.33 25.05
C LYS A 62 5.11 -10.49 24.40
N ILE A 63 4.65 -11.73 24.26
CA ILE A 63 3.32 -12.05 23.77
C ILE A 63 2.63 -12.98 24.77
N GLU A 64 1.45 -12.58 25.19
CA GLU A 64 0.57 -13.35 26.05
C GLU A 64 -0.76 -13.59 25.33
N ARG A 65 -1.27 -14.81 25.41
CA ARG A 65 -2.58 -15.16 24.86
C ARG A 65 -3.60 -15.30 26.00
N ASN A 66 -4.72 -14.60 25.85
CA ASN A 66 -5.89 -14.74 26.74
C ASN A 66 -7.12 -15.05 25.87
N GLY A 67 -7.52 -16.32 25.83
CA GLY A 67 -8.62 -16.75 24.97
C GLY A 67 -8.31 -16.49 23.48
N ASN A 68 -9.07 -15.59 22.87
CA ASN A 68 -8.90 -15.17 21.48
C ASN A 68 -8.14 -13.84 21.34
N GLU A 69 -7.49 -13.36 22.38
CA GLU A 69 -6.70 -12.15 22.32
C GLU A 69 -5.21 -12.45 22.50
N LEU A 70 -4.39 -11.75 21.72
CA LEU A 70 -2.96 -11.62 21.93
C LEU A 70 -2.68 -10.22 22.49
N ARG A 71 -2.02 -10.21 23.63
CA ARG A 71 -1.46 -9.01 24.23
C ARG A 71 0.01 -8.97 23.89
N ILE A 72 0.43 -7.96 23.14
CA ILE A 72 1.80 -7.82 22.62
C ILE A 72 2.44 -6.59 23.24
N GLU A 73 3.55 -6.77 23.97
CA GLU A 73 4.40 -5.70 24.50
C GLU A 73 5.60 -5.53 23.56
N PHE A 74 5.96 -4.27 23.28
CA PHE A 74 7.08 -3.94 22.40
C PHE A 74 8.31 -3.54 23.22
N GLN A 75 9.48 -3.89 22.71
CA GLN A 75 10.76 -3.55 23.33
C GLN A 75 10.90 -2.02 23.46
N ASP A 76 11.41 -1.56 24.58
CA ASP A 76 11.81 -0.17 24.87
C ASP A 76 10.72 0.92 24.81
N THR A 77 9.51 0.60 24.35
CA THR A 77 8.41 1.58 24.27
C THR A 77 7.36 1.40 25.36
N TYR A 78 7.23 0.18 25.89
CA TYR A 78 6.16 -0.23 26.82
C TYR A 78 4.74 -0.14 26.25
N ASP A 79 4.60 0.19 24.97
CA ASP A 79 3.29 0.18 24.30
C ASP A 79 2.77 -1.25 24.17
N ILE A 80 1.47 -1.40 24.18
CA ILE A 80 0.83 -2.71 24.16
C ILE A 80 -0.21 -2.73 23.05
N ALA A 81 -0.06 -3.65 22.10
CA ALA A 81 -1.11 -3.94 21.13
C ALA A 81 -2.00 -5.09 21.60
N ILE A 82 -3.30 -4.94 21.40
CA ILE A 82 -4.30 -5.99 21.58
C ILE A 82 -4.78 -6.44 20.20
N ILE A 83 -4.50 -7.69 19.88
CA ILE A 83 -4.89 -8.32 18.61
C ILE A 83 -5.92 -9.40 18.91
N GLU A 84 -7.08 -9.30 18.29
CA GLU A 84 -8.11 -10.33 18.32
C GLU A 84 -7.80 -11.42 17.28
N LEU A 85 -7.92 -12.67 17.70
CA LEU A 85 -7.77 -13.86 16.85
C LEU A 85 -9.14 -14.38 16.42
N ASN A 86 -9.32 -14.58 15.13
CA ASN A 86 -10.44 -15.33 14.57
C ASN A 86 -9.91 -16.66 14.01
N ILE A 87 -10.07 -17.74 14.80
CA ILE A 87 -9.56 -19.07 14.43
C ILE A 87 -10.70 -19.89 13.83
N THR A 88 -10.61 -20.18 12.56
CA THR A 88 -11.59 -20.98 11.80
C THR A 88 -10.97 -22.30 11.30
N ASP A 89 -11.74 -23.12 10.61
CA ASP A 89 -11.21 -24.30 9.92
C ASP A 89 -10.34 -23.96 8.70
N TYR A 90 -10.46 -22.74 8.18
CA TYR A 90 -9.86 -22.30 6.93
C TYR A 90 -8.67 -21.36 7.11
N TYR A 91 -8.68 -20.49 8.14
CA TYR A 91 -7.67 -19.48 8.34
C TYR A 91 -7.54 -19.07 9.82
N ILE A 92 -6.48 -18.34 10.14
CA ILE A 92 -6.34 -17.60 11.38
C ILE A 92 -6.33 -16.11 11.05
N GLY A 93 -7.34 -15.38 11.50
CA GLY A 93 -7.43 -13.93 11.37
C GLY A 93 -6.78 -13.23 12.55
N PHE A 94 -6.12 -12.11 12.28
CA PHE A 94 -5.47 -11.21 13.25
C PHE A 94 -6.02 -9.81 13.03
N THR A 95 -6.72 -9.26 14.00
CA THR A 95 -7.34 -7.93 13.92
C THR A 95 -6.84 -7.04 15.03
N LEU A 96 -6.26 -5.88 14.70
CA LEU A 96 -5.84 -4.90 15.69
C LEU A 96 -7.06 -4.23 16.33
N LYS A 97 -7.24 -4.41 17.61
CA LYS A 97 -8.37 -3.85 18.37
C LYS A 97 -8.02 -2.57 19.11
N GLN A 98 -6.83 -2.53 19.71
CA GLN A 98 -6.43 -1.44 20.59
C GLN A 98 -4.92 -1.33 20.67
N ILE A 99 -4.44 -0.13 20.92
CA ILE A 99 -3.09 0.11 21.39
C ILE A 99 -3.18 0.90 22.69
N ASP A 100 -2.62 0.35 23.77
CA ASP A 100 -2.42 1.03 25.04
C ASP A 100 -1.06 1.69 25.01
N TYR A 101 -1.05 3.01 24.86
CA TYR A 101 0.16 3.81 24.96
C TYR A 101 0.56 3.95 26.42
N ARG A 102 1.69 3.40 26.81
CA ARG A 102 2.24 3.62 28.14
C ARG A 102 3.06 4.89 28.13
N ILE A 103 2.50 5.93 28.73
CA ILE A 103 3.22 7.16 29.07
C ILE A 103 3.86 6.90 30.43
N GLU A 104 5.17 6.60 30.48
CA GLU A 104 5.88 6.68 31.73
C GLU A 104 6.10 8.16 32.08
N ASP A 105 5.50 8.58 33.17
CA ASP A 105 5.59 9.94 33.69
C ASP A 105 6.91 10.15 34.45
N PHE A 106 7.99 10.34 33.74
CA PHE A 106 9.24 10.84 34.31
C PHE A 106 9.29 12.37 34.33
N GLY A 107 8.15 13.04 34.42
CA GLY A 107 8.05 14.49 34.38
C GLY A 107 8.10 15.11 32.97
N VAL A 108 8.21 14.31 31.94
CA VAL A 108 8.18 14.73 30.54
C VAL A 108 7.09 13.91 29.83
N LYS A 109 6.06 14.56 29.31
CA LYS A 109 5.06 13.89 28.46
C LYS A 109 5.73 13.38 27.18
N ARG A 110 6.05 12.10 27.14
CA ARG A 110 6.46 11.43 25.92
C ARG A 110 5.22 11.10 25.10
N LYS A 111 4.98 11.84 24.04
CA LYS A 111 4.01 11.47 23.03
C LYS A 111 4.71 10.49 22.07
N THR A 112 4.52 9.19 22.31
CA THR A 112 4.96 8.16 21.37
C THR A 112 4.00 8.15 20.19
N GLU A 113 4.40 8.74 19.08
CA GLU A 113 3.68 8.58 17.83
C GLU A 113 4.16 7.27 17.20
N ILE A 114 3.25 6.34 17.00
CA ILE A 114 3.50 5.14 16.21
C ILE A 114 3.09 5.47 14.79
N ASP A 115 4.01 5.32 13.83
CA ASP A 115 3.73 5.60 12.41
C ASP A 115 3.27 4.34 11.68
N GLU A 116 3.76 3.16 12.09
CA GLU A 116 3.43 1.88 11.47
C GLU A 116 3.44 0.75 12.50
N ILE A 117 2.56 -0.22 12.32
CA ILE A 117 2.64 -1.51 13.01
C ILE A 117 2.78 -2.64 11.98
N SER A 118 3.87 -3.40 12.07
CA SER A 118 4.01 -4.69 11.42
C SER A 118 3.14 -5.68 12.19
N LEU A 119 1.92 -5.90 11.74
CA LEU A 119 0.93 -6.71 12.46
C LEU A 119 1.32 -8.19 12.49
N LEU A 120 1.87 -8.68 11.38
CA LEU A 120 2.28 -10.08 11.25
C LEU A 120 3.47 -10.18 10.28
N GLN A 121 4.54 -10.84 10.74
CA GLN A 121 5.72 -11.15 9.95
C GLN A 121 6.06 -12.63 10.12
N LEU A 122 6.15 -13.35 9.01
CA LEU A 122 6.39 -14.80 9.01
C LEU A 122 7.52 -15.16 8.04
N PRO A 123 8.66 -15.68 8.51
CA PRO A 123 9.77 -16.15 7.67
C PRO A 123 9.44 -17.51 7.08
N VAL A 124 8.67 -17.53 5.99
CA VAL A 124 8.23 -18.76 5.33
C VAL A 124 9.33 -19.39 4.47
N ARG A 125 9.42 -20.70 4.44
CA ARG A 125 10.31 -21.43 3.54
C ARG A 125 10.00 -21.08 2.11
N LYS A 126 11.04 -20.90 1.29
CA LYS A 126 10.86 -20.71 -0.15
C LYS A 126 10.22 -21.97 -0.76
N ARG A 127 9.27 -21.73 -1.64
CA ARG A 127 8.59 -22.75 -2.42
C ARG A 127 8.84 -22.55 -3.90
N GLU A 128 8.44 -23.50 -4.70
CA GLU A 128 8.59 -23.47 -6.15
C GLU A 128 7.95 -22.20 -6.76
N ASN A 129 6.79 -21.83 -6.24
CA ASN A 129 6.03 -20.71 -6.76
C ASN A 129 5.79 -19.64 -5.69
N PHE A 130 5.82 -18.36 -6.12
CA PHE A 130 5.47 -17.22 -5.30
C PHE A 130 4.69 -16.18 -6.12
N GLY A 131 3.52 -15.79 -5.63
CA GLY A 131 2.67 -14.74 -6.20
C GLY A 131 2.79 -13.47 -5.38
N GLU A 132 3.64 -12.54 -5.81
CA GLU A 132 3.98 -11.31 -5.07
C GLU A 132 2.74 -10.49 -4.72
N TRP A 133 1.88 -10.20 -5.68
CA TRP A 133 0.68 -9.39 -5.48
C TRP A 133 -0.40 -10.04 -4.62
N LEU A 134 -0.37 -11.36 -4.50
CA LEU A 134 -1.32 -12.13 -3.70
C LEU A 134 -0.72 -12.59 -2.38
N ASN A 135 0.57 -12.36 -2.18
CA ASN A 135 1.34 -12.84 -1.04
C ASN A 135 1.07 -14.33 -0.75
N VAL A 136 1.23 -15.14 -1.79
CA VAL A 136 1.02 -16.59 -1.77
C VAL A 136 2.30 -17.30 -2.13
N SER A 137 2.72 -18.27 -1.30
CA SER A 137 3.83 -19.18 -1.56
C SER A 137 3.30 -20.60 -1.65
N TRP A 138 3.56 -21.33 -2.76
CA TRP A 138 2.99 -22.67 -2.93
C TRP A 138 3.89 -23.61 -3.75
N ASP A 139 3.66 -24.89 -3.56
CA ASP A 139 4.13 -26.01 -4.36
C ASP A 139 2.99 -27.00 -4.62
N GLU A 140 3.29 -28.22 -5.02
CA GLU A 140 2.27 -29.24 -5.32
C GLU A 140 1.48 -29.70 -4.09
N GLN A 141 2.01 -29.55 -2.87
CA GLN A 141 1.40 -30.10 -1.65
C GLN A 141 0.86 -29.03 -0.70
N THR A 142 1.55 -27.90 -0.60
CA THR A 142 1.27 -26.90 0.42
C THR A 142 1.20 -25.49 -0.18
N ALA A 143 0.23 -24.72 0.26
CA ALA A 143 0.10 -23.31 -0.02
C ALA A 143 -0.01 -22.50 1.27
N ILE A 144 0.71 -21.38 1.33
CA ILE A 144 0.67 -20.41 2.40
C ILE A 144 0.26 -19.07 1.81
N CYS A 145 -0.73 -18.41 2.40
CA CYS A 145 -1.19 -17.11 1.95
C CYS A 145 -1.40 -16.20 3.15
N LEU A 146 -1.00 -14.94 3.01
CA LEU A 146 -1.27 -13.89 3.98
C LEU A 146 -2.03 -12.75 3.28
N LEU A 147 -3.33 -12.62 3.62
CA LEU A 147 -4.25 -11.65 3.02
C LEU A 147 -4.52 -10.50 3.98
N GLY A 148 -4.64 -9.28 3.46
CA GLY A 148 -5.27 -8.19 4.20
C GLY A 148 -6.78 -8.43 4.33
N THR A 149 -7.34 -8.19 5.51
CA THR A 149 -8.80 -8.31 5.77
C THR A 149 -9.51 -6.97 5.76
N HIS A 150 -8.77 -5.89 5.51
CA HIS A 150 -9.29 -4.52 5.43
C HIS A 150 -8.49 -3.74 4.37
N PRO A 151 -9.10 -2.77 3.65
CA PRO A 151 -8.40 -1.98 2.63
C PRO A 151 -7.19 -1.17 3.12
N THR A 152 -7.10 -0.90 4.42
CA THR A 152 -5.97 -0.20 5.04
C THR A 152 -4.83 -1.13 5.46
N THR A 153 -4.97 -2.44 5.28
CA THR A 153 -3.90 -3.38 5.56
C THR A 153 -2.94 -3.45 4.36
N TYR A 154 -1.70 -3.12 4.61
CA TYR A 154 -0.62 -3.25 3.65
C TYR A 154 -0.07 -4.68 3.67
N ILE A 155 0.02 -5.33 2.52
CA ILE A 155 0.56 -6.68 2.36
C ILE A 155 1.80 -6.61 1.48
N ASP A 156 2.89 -7.25 1.91
CA ASP A 156 4.14 -7.31 1.17
C ASP A 156 4.91 -8.60 1.47
N ALA A 157 6.02 -8.80 0.77
CA ALA A 157 6.91 -9.91 0.99
C ALA A 157 8.38 -9.52 0.72
N PHE A 158 9.26 -9.88 1.64
CA PHE A 158 10.68 -9.58 1.57
C PHE A 158 11.48 -10.86 1.47
N ALA A 159 12.06 -11.12 0.30
CA ALA A 159 12.86 -12.32 0.05
C ALA A 159 14.34 -12.09 0.36
N ASN A 160 14.97 -13.03 1.06
CA ASN A 160 16.41 -13.15 1.18
C ASN A 160 16.90 -14.48 0.55
N LYS A 161 18.11 -14.93 0.84
CA LYS A 161 18.63 -16.19 0.27
C LYS A 161 17.93 -17.44 0.81
N GLU A 162 17.43 -17.42 2.05
CA GLU A 162 16.96 -18.60 2.78
C GLU A 162 15.43 -18.68 2.84
N TYR A 163 14.74 -17.55 3.00
CA TYR A 163 13.29 -17.50 3.20
C TYR A 163 12.66 -16.27 2.56
N THR A 164 11.35 -16.24 2.56
CA THR A 164 10.55 -15.04 2.25
C THR A 164 9.78 -14.65 3.51
N THR A 165 9.98 -13.42 3.98
CA THR A 165 9.15 -12.86 5.04
C THR A 165 7.84 -12.38 4.44
N MET A 166 6.75 -13.08 4.73
CA MET A 166 5.40 -12.58 4.45
C MET A 166 5.03 -11.54 5.49
N TYR A 167 4.53 -10.41 5.03
CA TYR A 167 4.33 -9.22 5.83
C TYR A 167 2.90 -8.68 5.71
N ALA A 168 2.31 -8.32 6.84
CA ALA A 168 1.10 -7.53 6.92
C ALA A 168 1.31 -6.37 7.88
N GLY A 169 1.09 -5.15 7.41
CA GLY A 169 1.28 -3.92 8.18
C GLY A 169 0.09 -2.97 8.14
N LEU A 170 0.05 -2.06 9.09
CA LEU A 170 -0.94 -1.01 9.21
C LEU A 170 -0.21 0.32 9.39
N ASP A 171 -0.57 1.31 8.57
CA ASP A 171 -0.06 2.68 8.60
C ASP A 171 -0.97 3.56 9.45
N PHE A 172 -0.40 4.33 10.38
CA PHE A 172 -1.13 5.18 11.30
C PHE A 172 -1.70 6.47 10.69
N GLN A 173 -1.36 6.79 9.47
CA GLN A 173 -1.99 7.88 8.72
C GLN A 173 -3.44 7.58 8.32
N VAL A 174 -3.86 6.32 8.43
CA VAL A 174 -5.22 5.85 8.14
C VAL A 174 -5.83 5.18 9.37
N LYS A 175 -7.16 5.00 9.39
CA LYS A 175 -7.85 4.35 10.49
C LYS A 175 -7.39 2.90 10.66
N LEU A 176 -6.80 2.58 11.82
CA LEU A 176 -6.12 1.32 12.08
C LEU A 176 -6.96 0.26 12.75
N PHE A 177 -7.77 0.67 13.74
CA PHE A 177 -8.52 -0.28 14.54
C PHE A 177 -9.58 -1.00 13.73
N ASN A 178 -9.67 -2.29 13.94
CA ASN A 178 -10.43 -3.28 13.19
C ASN A 178 -9.86 -3.61 11.80
N SER A 179 -8.64 -3.15 11.49
CA SER A 179 -7.87 -3.61 10.34
C SER A 179 -7.03 -4.82 10.73
N GLY A 180 -6.75 -5.69 9.77
CA GLY A 180 -6.05 -6.93 10.07
C GLY A 180 -5.64 -7.75 8.86
N ALA A 181 -5.18 -8.97 9.14
CA ALA A 181 -4.76 -9.93 8.14
C ALA A 181 -5.26 -11.34 8.46
N ALA A 182 -5.38 -12.19 7.45
CA ALA A 182 -5.72 -13.60 7.58
C ALA A 182 -4.57 -14.46 7.05
N LEU A 183 -4.09 -15.38 7.87
CA LEU A 183 -3.12 -16.39 7.51
C LEU A 183 -3.83 -17.68 7.12
N ILE A 184 -3.47 -18.21 5.95
CA ILE A 184 -3.92 -19.50 5.42
C ILE A 184 -2.70 -20.40 5.26
N THR A 185 -2.79 -21.66 5.69
CA THR A 185 -1.85 -22.72 5.34
C THR A 185 -2.67 -23.98 5.10
N THR A 186 -2.63 -24.49 3.89
CA THR A 186 -3.50 -25.57 3.40
C THR A 186 -2.88 -26.27 2.20
N SER A 187 -3.54 -27.28 1.64
CA SER A 187 -3.14 -27.86 0.35
C SER A 187 -3.42 -26.89 -0.81
N LYS A 188 -2.65 -27.03 -1.89
CA LYS A 188 -2.80 -26.23 -3.11
C LYS A 188 -4.24 -26.22 -3.64
N GLU A 189 -4.91 -27.38 -3.65
CA GLU A 189 -6.27 -27.53 -4.16
C GLU A 189 -7.32 -26.78 -3.33
N LYS A 190 -7.07 -26.63 -2.02
CA LYS A 190 -8.01 -25.95 -1.10
C LYS A 190 -7.77 -24.45 -0.97
N LEU A 191 -6.66 -23.95 -1.50
CA LEU A 191 -6.25 -22.55 -1.32
C LEU A 191 -7.37 -21.57 -1.70
N LEU A 192 -7.96 -21.71 -2.88
CA LEU A 192 -9.03 -20.81 -3.33
C LEU A 192 -10.27 -20.91 -2.46
N THR A 193 -10.61 -22.09 -1.95
CA THR A 193 -11.73 -22.25 -1.01
C THR A 193 -11.47 -21.50 0.29
N CYS A 194 -10.23 -21.54 0.80
CA CYS A 194 -9.85 -20.81 2.00
C CYS A 194 -9.87 -19.30 1.77
N ILE A 195 -9.40 -18.82 0.60
CA ILE A 195 -9.44 -17.40 0.21
C ILE A 195 -10.90 -16.93 0.10
N ASP A 196 -11.78 -17.66 -0.60
CA ASP A 196 -13.21 -17.33 -0.72
C ASP A 196 -13.88 -17.21 0.65
N LYS A 197 -13.49 -18.07 1.58
CA LYS A 197 -14.00 -17.98 2.96
C LYS A 197 -13.56 -16.70 3.67
N VAL A 198 -12.30 -16.29 3.53
CA VAL A 198 -11.81 -15.00 4.06
C VAL A 198 -12.55 -13.84 3.41
N GLU A 199 -12.70 -13.84 2.07
CA GLU A 199 -13.41 -12.79 1.33
C GLU A 199 -14.84 -12.59 1.87
N ARG A 200 -15.58 -13.67 2.11
CA ARG A 200 -16.96 -13.62 2.63
C ARG A 200 -17.03 -13.19 4.08
N ASP A 201 -16.17 -13.73 4.94
CA ASP A 201 -16.21 -13.46 6.38
C ASP A 201 -15.83 -12.01 6.71
N TYR A 202 -14.96 -11.41 5.91
CA TYR A 202 -14.54 -10.01 6.07
C TYR A 202 -15.21 -9.04 5.10
N HIS A 203 -16.27 -9.48 4.39
CA HIS A 203 -17.03 -8.66 3.43
C HIS A 203 -16.15 -7.99 2.37
N MET A 204 -15.13 -8.71 1.90
CA MET A 204 -14.22 -8.27 0.86
C MET A 204 -14.84 -8.48 -0.54
N PRO A 205 -14.29 -7.84 -1.58
CA PRO A 205 -14.66 -8.20 -2.94
C PRO A 205 -14.45 -9.68 -3.21
N LEU A 206 -15.45 -10.34 -3.81
CA LEU A 206 -15.42 -11.80 -4.06
C LEU A 206 -14.54 -12.12 -5.28
N GLY A 207 -13.23 -12.05 -5.10
CA GLY A 207 -12.23 -12.26 -6.15
C GLY A 207 -12.23 -13.68 -6.70
N VAL A 208 -12.34 -14.69 -5.82
CA VAL A 208 -12.39 -16.10 -6.21
C VAL A 208 -13.62 -16.38 -7.06
N GLU A 209 -14.82 -15.93 -6.62
CA GLU A 209 -16.06 -16.08 -7.38
C GLU A 209 -16.00 -15.34 -8.71
N SER A 210 -15.53 -14.09 -8.69
CA SER A 210 -15.45 -13.23 -9.88
C SER A 210 -14.58 -13.85 -10.97
N ARG A 211 -13.43 -14.42 -10.61
CA ARG A 211 -12.50 -15.04 -11.57
C ARG A 211 -13.06 -16.30 -12.25
N GLN A 212 -14.07 -16.94 -11.68
CA GLN A 212 -14.77 -18.06 -12.30
C GLN A 212 -15.77 -17.63 -13.37
N ARG A 213 -16.12 -16.35 -13.41
CA ARG A 213 -17.04 -15.82 -14.41
C ARG A 213 -16.40 -15.82 -15.78
N LYS A 214 -17.18 -16.18 -16.80
CA LYS A 214 -16.70 -16.27 -18.20
C LYS A 214 -16.14 -14.94 -18.70
N GLU A 215 -16.69 -13.82 -18.21
CA GLU A 215 -16.28 -12.46 -18.59
C GLU A 215 -14.83 -12.14 -18.22
N TYR A 216 -14.29 -12.75 -17.16
CA TYR A 216 -12.89 -12.61 -16.79
C TYR A 216 -11.90 -13.22 -17.78
N GLN A 217 -12.38 -14.11 -18.65
CA GLN A 217 -11.56 -14.75 -19.69
C GLN A 217 -11.61 -13.98 -21.01
N TYR A 218 -12.41 -12.92 -21.09
CA TYR A 218 -12.53 -12.13 -22.31
C TYR A 218 -11.32 -11.22 -22.49
N SER A 219 -10.78 -11.22 -23.72
CA SER A 219 -9.84 -10.19 -24.14
C SER A 219 -10.57 -8.87 -24.35
N TYR A 220 -9.95 -7.78 -23.98
CA TYR A 220 -10.47 -6.44 -24.21
C TYR A 220 -9.63 -5.70 -25.25
N TYR A 221 -10.27 -4.76 -25.91
CA TYR A 221 -9.68 -3.83 -26.86
C TYR A 221 -9.62 -2.45 -26.20
N GLU A 222 -8.42 -2.01 -25.81
CA GLU A 222 -8.21 -0.70 -25.18
C GLU A 222 -7.82 0.34 -26.23
N LEU A 223 -8.45 1.49 -26.17
CA LEU A 223 -8.40 2.53 -27.20
C LEU A 223 -7.85 3.84 -26.66
N ARG A 224 -7.24 4.59 -27.58
CA ARG A 224 -6.80 5.97 -27.37
C ARG A 224 -7.18 6.79 -28.60
N ASP A 225 -8.24 7.44 -28.63
CA ASP A 225 -8.80 8.35 -29.66
C ASP A 225 -10.30 8.13 -29.90
N VAL A 226 -10.95 7.48 -28.96
CA VAL A 226 -12.38 7.21 -29.03
C VAL A 226 -13.16 8.50 -28.92
N THR A 227 -14.15 8.64 -29.80
CA THR A 227 -15.14 9.73 -29.80
C THR A 227 -16.48 9.19 -30.25
N THR A 228 -17.54 9.97 -30.11
CA THR A 228 -18.87 9.62 -30.67
C THR A 228 -18.86 9.47 -32.19
N LYS A 229 -17.86 10.03 -32.90
CA LYS A 229 -17.74 10.01 -34.35
C LYS A 229 -17.14 8.73 -34.90
N ASN A 230 -16.21 8.09 -34.15
CA ASN A 230 -15.44 6.94 -34.62
C ASN A 230 -15.70 5.65 -33.87
N ILE A 231 -16.53 5.66 -32.84
CA ILE A 231 -16.79 4.47 -32.02
C ILE A 231 -17.37 3.31 -32.83
N ASP A 232 -18.15 3.58 -33.85
CA ASP A 232 -18.74 2.52 -34.70
C ASP A 232 -17.66 1.76 -35.49
N GLU A 233 -16.62 2.45 -35.93
CA GLU A 233 -15.45 1.85 -36.58
C GLU A 233 -14.66 0.98 -35.59
N HIS A 234 -14.42 1.48 -34.38
CA HIS A 234 -13.75 0.72 -33.32
C HIS A 234 -14.54 -0.54 -32.91
N ILE A 235 -15.86 -0.45 -32.84
CA ILE A 235 -16.72 -1.61 -32.61
C ILE A 235 -16.53 -2.65 -33.70
N ALA A 236 -16.52 -2.24 -34.96
CA ALA A 236 -16.34 -3.15 -36.11
C ALA A 236 -14.96 -3.83 -36.05
N TYR A 237 -13.88 -3.11 -35.72
CA TYR A 237 -12.55 -3.70 -35.53
C TYR A 237 -12.51 -4.68 -34.37
N ALA A 238 -13.08 -4.32 -33.22
CA ALA A 238 -13.11 -5.18 -32.05
C ALA A 238 -13.89 -6.48 -32.34
N GLN A 239 -15.04 -6.41 -33.01
CA GLN A 239 -15.83 -7.59 -33.40
C GLN A 239 -15.05 -8.47 -34.39
N LYS A 240 -14.39 -7.89 -35.38
CA LYS A 240 -13.55 -8.60 -36.34
C LYS A 240 -12.35 -9.27 -35.66
N GLY A 241 -11.78 -8.64 -34.63
CA GLY A 241 -10.70 -9.20 -33.83
C GLY A 241 -11.17 -10.25 -32.80
N GLY A 242 -12.47 -10.47 -32.62
CA GLY A 242 -13.03 -11.42 -31.67
C GLY A 242 -13.07 -10.92 -30.23
N PHE A 243 -12.81 -9.63 -29.98
CA PHE A 243 -12.89 -9.03 -28.66
C PHE A 243 -14.32 -8.97 -28.15
N LYS A 244 -14.50 -9.12 -26.85
CA LYS A 244 -15.80 -9.06 -26.16
C LYS A 244 -15.99 -7.80 -25.32
N SER A 245 -14.93 -7.04 -25.13
CA SER A 245 -14.93 -5.81 -24.35
C SER A 245 -14.16 -4.71 -25.07
N ILE A 246 -14.65 -3.48 -24.96
CA ILE A 246 -13.93 -2.26 -25.37
C ILE A 246 -13.72 -1.41 -24.15
N VAL A 247 -12.46 -1.04 -23.89
CA VAL A 247 -12.05 -0.19 -22.76
C VAL A 247 -11.64 1.18 -23.28
N VAL A 248 -12.35 2.21 -22.85
CA VAL A 248 -12.03 3.61 -23.15
C VAL A 248 -11.05 4.11 -22.10
N TYR A 249 -9.88 4.58 -22.55
CA TYR A 249 -8.88 5.12 -21.64
C TYR A 249 -9.16 6.58 -21.31
N TYR A 250 -8.90 6.99 -20.06
CA TYR A 250 -9.26 8.34 -19.62
C TYR A 250 -8.68 9.48 -20.48
N VAL A 251 -7.54 9.28 -21.10
CA VAL A 251 -6.91 10.30 -21.95
C VAL A 251 -7.74 10.65 -23.19
N ASP A 252 -8.74 9.83 -23.55
CA ASP A 252 -9.64 10.12 -24.67
C ASP A 252 -10.65 11.19 -24.31
N PHE A 253 -11.26 11.07 -23.12
CA PHE A 253 -12.33 11.96 -22.69
C PHE A 253 -11.87 13.06 -21.73
N ALA A 254 -10.74 12.88 -21.01
CA ALA A 254 -10.28 13.82 -20.00
C ALA A 254 -8.91 14.42 -20.34
N LYS A 255 -8.69 15.67 -19.92
CA LYS A 255 -7.43 16.40 -20.11
C LYS A 255 -6.30 15.82 -19.26
N ALA A 256 -6.64 15.41 -18.04
CA ALA A 256 -5.69 14.88 -17.05
C ALA A 256 -6.42 14.01 -16.02
N CYS A 257 -5.67 13.16 -15.31
CA CYS A 257 -6.18 12.52 -14.10
C CYS A 257 -6.17 13.51 -12.92
N GLY A 258 -7.19 13.46 -12.09
CA GLY A 258 -7.50 14.39 -11.01
C GLY A 258 -8.95 14.81 -11.09
N HIS A 259 -9.22 16.02 -11.57
CA HIS A 259 -10.58 16.51 -11.80
C HIS A 259 -11.27 15.90 -13.02
N TYR A 260 -10.52 15.23 -13.91
CA TYR A 260 -11.05 14.63 -15.15
C TYR A 260 -11.85 15.62 -15.99
N GLU A 261 -11.36 16.86 -16.14
CA GLU A 261 -11.99 17.83 -17.01
C GLU A 261 -12.12 17.32 -18.44
N TRP A 262 -13.32 17.51 -19.03
CA TRP A 262 -13.63 17.02 -20.36
C TRP A 262 -12.74 17.65 -21.44
N ARG A 263 -12.32 16.85 -22.38
CA ARG A 263 -11.64 17.32 -23.60
C ARG A 263 -12.65 17.93 -24.57
N LYS A 264 -12.14 18.72 -25.50
CA LYS A 264 -12.95 19.39 -26.56
C LYS A 264 -13.66 18.39 -27.47
N GLU A 265 -13.14 17.17 -27.60
CA GLU A 265 -13.72 16.07 -28.36
C GLU A 265 -14.98 15.50 -27.72
N TYR A 266 -15.24 15.87 -26.45
CA TYR A 266 -16.42 15.48 -25.66
C TYR A 266 -17.20 16.75 -25.23
N PRO A 267 -17.76 17.53 -26.18
CA PRO A 267 -18.38 18.82 -25.89
C PRO A 267 -19.61 18.71 -24.97
N ASN A 268 -20.30 17.56 -24.95
CA ASN A 268 -21.42 17.29 -24.08
C ASN A 268 -21.01 16.47 -22.83
N GLY A 269 -19.70 16.26 -22.61
CA GLY A 269 -19.15 15.60 -21.45
C GLY A 269 -19.65 14.18 -21.24
N MET A 270 -20.28 13.92 -20.09
CA MET A 270 -20.80 12.62 -19.73
C MET A 270 -21.80 12.04 -20.77
N LYS A 271 -22.57 12.88 -21.47
CA LYS A 271 -23.52 12.41 -22.48
C LYS A 271 -22.83 11.76 -23.67
N ASP A 272 -21.68 12.30 -24.11
CA ASP A 272 -20.89 11.72 -25.18
C ASP A 272 -20.31 10.36 -24.76
N LEU A 273 -19.82 10.25 -23.53
CA LEU A 273 -19.30 8.98 -22.99
C LEU A 273 -20.42 7.94 -22.83
N GLN A 274 -21.62 8.37 -22.43
CA GLN A 274 -22.80 7.51 -22.37
C GLN A 274 -23.24 7.02 -23.74
N GLU A 275 -23.21 7.88 -24.78
CA GLU A 275 -23.48 7.49 -26.15
C GLU A 275 -22.51 6.40 -26.60
N ILE A 276 -21.21 6.60 -26.40
CA ILE A 276 -20.16 5.63 -26.72
C ILE A 276 -20.44 4.29 -26.03
N THR A 277 -20.66 4.29 -24.73
CA THR A 277 -20.92 3.06 -23.96
C THR A 277 -22.21 2.38 -24.36
N ASN A 278 -23.25 3.14 -24.75
CA ASN A 278 -24.50 2.58 -25.24
C ASN A 278 -24.35 1.90 -26.60
N LYS A 279 -23.55 2.47 -27.52
CA LYS A 279 -23.23 1.85 -28.82
C LYS A 279 -22.46 0.53 -28.61
N ILE A 280 -21.48 0.51 -27.71
CA ILE A 280 -20.75 -0.72 -27.36
C ILE A 280 -21.68 -1.80 -26.84
N LYS A 281 -22.60 -1.45 -25.91
CA LYS A 281 -23.63 -2.37 -25.39
C LYS A 281 -24.58 -2.86 -26.48
N ALA A 282 -25.04 -1.96 -27.36
CA ALA A 282 -25.93 -2.31 -28.46
C ALA A 282 -25.28 -3.29 -29.44
N ALA A 283 -23.97 -3.26 -29.58
CA ALA A 283 -23.18 -4.21 -30.37
C ALA A 283 -22.95 -5.56 -29.64
N GLY A 284 -23.54 -5.79 -28.47
CA GLY A 284 -23.40 -7.01 -27.67
C GLY A 284 -22.03 -7.12 -26.97
N MET A 285 -21.34 -6.01 -26.79
CA MET A 285 -20.00 -5.95 -26.17
C MET A 285 -20.07 -5.30 -24.77
N ILE A 286 -19.04 -5.53 -23.98
CA ILE A 286 -18.90 -4.98 -22.61
C ILE A 286 -18.12 -3.68 -22.69
N PRO A 287 -18.66 -2.51 -22.31
CA PRO A 287 -17.90 -1.29 -22.17
C PRO A 287 -17.12 -1.27 -20.87
N GLY A 288 -15.87 -0.84 -20.94
CA GLY A 288 -14.99 -0.60 -19.80
C GLY A 288 -14.39 0.80 -19.85
N ILE A 289 -13.92 1.27 -18.71
CA ILE A 289 -13.20 2.54 -18.57
C ILE A 289 -11.92 2.28 -17.79
N HIS A 290 -10.80 2.78 -18.32
CA HIS A 290 -9.54 2.77 -17.60
C HIS A 290 -9.25 4.17 -17.05
N ILE A 291 -9.23 4.30 -15.74
CA ILE A 291 -8.95 5.55 -15.02
C ILE A 291 -7.88 5.34 -13.96
N HIS A 292 -7.24 6.41 -13.52
CA HIS A 292 -6.34 6.42 -12.37
C HIS A 292 -7.04 7.07 -11.17
N TYR A 293 -7.44 6.30 -10.18
CA TYR A 293 -8.12 6.80 -8.97
C TYR A 293 -7.17 7.29 -7.87
N SER A 294 -5.89 6.84 -7.89
CA SER A 294 -4.88 7.16 -6.86
C SER A 294 -3.79 8.11 -7.35
N LYS A 295 -3.99 8.75 -8.48
CA LYS A 295 -3.01 9.65 -9.09
C LYS A 295 -3.65 10.96 -9.52
N VAL A 296 -2.88 12.02 -9.38
CA VAL A 296 -3.22 13.34 -9.90
C VAL A 296 -2.10 13.81 -10.81
N ALA A 297 -2.45 14.40 -11.95
CA ALA A 297 -1.46 14.96 -12.86
C ALA A 297 -1.00 16.33 -12.36
N VAL A 298 0.27 16.66 -12.59
CA VAL A 298 0.86 17.94 -12.16
C VAL A 298 0.20 19.17 -12.80
N ASN A 299 -0.46 19.00 -13.94
CA ASN A 299 -1.22 20.06 -14.61
C ASN A 299 -2.70 20.11 -14.19
N ASP A 300 -3.11 19.26 -13.27
CA ASP A 300 -4.46 19.28 -12.69
C ASP A 300 -4.56 20.38 -11.62
N PRO A 301 -5.73 21.02 -11.43
CA PRO A 301 -5.94 22.05 -10.40
C PRO A 301 -5.61 21.61 -8.97
N TYR A 302 -5.63 20.32 -8.63
CA TYR A 302 -5.15 19.83 -7.33
C TYR A 302 -3.68 20.18 -7.05
N ILE A 303 -2.86 20.31 -8.10
CA ILE A 303 -1.44 20.65 -7.99
C ILE A 303 -1.18 22.05 -8.55
N ASN A 304 -1.71 22.34 -9.74
CA ASN A 304 -1.39 23.52 -10.52
C ASN A 304 -2.40 24.67 -10.28
N ASN A 305 -2.58 25.08 -9.04
CA ASN A 305 -3.49 26.14 -8.64
C ASN A 305 -2.86 27.13 -7.64
N GLY A 306 -1.53 27.17 -7.59
CA GLY A 306 -0.77 28.05 -6.69
C GLY A 306 -0.60 27.48 -5.27
N ILE A 307 -1.53 26.70 -4.79
CA ILE A 307 -1.47 25.98 -3.50
C ILE A 307 -1.85 24.54 -3.75
N PRO A 308 -0.94 23.59 -3.50
CA PRO A 308 -1.28 22.16 -3.62
C PRO A 308 -2.41 21.78 -2.69
N ASP A 309 -3.30 20.90 -3.15
CA ASP A 309 -4.40 20.41 -2.32
C ASP A 309 -3.85 19.57 -1.16
N SER A 310 -4.29 19.86 0.06
CA SER A 310 -3.83 19.23 1.30
C SER A 310 -4.10 17.71 1.38
N ARG A 311 -4.95 17.17 0.47
CA ARG A 311 -5.22 15.74 0.34
C ARG A 311 -4.18 15.00 -0.50
N THR A 312 -3.26 15.72 -1.16
CA THR A 312 -2.16 15.07 -1.88
C THR A 312 -1.19 14.46 -0.89
N ASN A 313 -0.91 13.15 -1.07
CA ASN A 313 -0.01 12.43 -0.18
C ASN A 313 1.45 12.80 -0.44
N HIS A 314 2.25 12.88 0.63
CA HIS A 314 3.68 13.09 0.58
C HIS A 314 4.41 11.73 0.70
N VAL A 315 5.43 11.53 -0.13
CA VAL A 315 6.24 10.29 -0.10
C VAL A 315 7.19 10.30 1.10
N ARG A 316 7.70 11.49 1.44
CA ARG A 316 8.66 11.68 2.53
C ARG A 316 8.68 13.15 2.96
N GLU A 317 8.95 13.38 4.24
CA GLU A 317 9.13 14.72 4.81
C GLU A 317 10.57 14.94 5.23
N PHE A 318 11.03 16.19 5.14
CA PHE A 318 12.35 16.64 5.56
C PHE A 318 12.22 17.93 6.37
N ILE A 319 13.19 18.18 7.23
CA ILE A 319 13.31 19.44 7.96
C ILE A 319 14.35 20.31 7.25
N LEU A 320 14.05 21.59 7.04
CA LEU A 320 15.03 22.57 6.57
C LEU A 320 16.08 22.79 7.66
N SER A 321 17.35 22.70 7.31
CA SER A 321 18.46 22.96 8.25
C SER A 321 18.74 24.43 8.46
N GLU A 322 18.25 25.28 7.56
CA GLU A 322 18.47 26.73 7.57
C GLU A 322 17.30 27.45 6.92
N PRO A 323 17.08 28.73 7.25
CA PRO A 323 16.08 29.57 6.57
C PRO A 323 16.31 29.61 5.06
N LEU A 324 15.24 29.53 4.30
CA LEU A 324 15.27 29.54 2.85
C LEU A 324 14.79 30.89 2.32
N ASP A 325 15.54 31.52 1.41
CA ASP A 325 15.07 32.66 0.67
C ASP A 325 14.33 32.27 -0.63
N ASP A 326 13.69 33.24 -1.27
CA ASP A 326 12.86 33.03 -2.47
C ASP A 326 13.65 32.73 -3.75
N SER A 327 14.98 32.85 -3.70
CA SER A 327 15.90 32.72 -4.85
C SER A 327 16.86 31.54 -4.75
N SER A 328 16.91 30.87 -3.61
CA SER A 328 17.81 29.75 -3.36
C SER A 328 17.60 28.60 -4.32
N THR A 329 18.66 28.18 -5.00
CA THR A 329 18.69 27.00 -5.90
C THR A 329 19.24 25.76 -5.23
N ILE A 330 19.61 25.86 -3.95
CA ILE A 330 20.05 24.78 -3.08
C ILE A 330 19.19 24.82 -1.82
N ILE A 331 18.66 23.68 -1.43
CA ILE A 331 17.84 23.52 -0.23
C ILE A 331 18.56 22.55 0.69
N THR A 332 19.03 23.05 1.83
CA THR A 332 19.75 22.23 2.84
C THR A 332 18.74 21.67 3.84
N ILE A 333 18.85 20.36 4.08
CA ILE A 333 17.92 19.61 4.92
C ILE A 333 18.63 18.81 5.99
N GLU A 334 17.87 18.45 7.01
CA GLU A 334 18.27 17.43 7.98
C GLU A 334 17.98 16.03 7.44
N GLY A 335 18.99 15.18 7.47
CA GLY A 335 18.87 13.77 7.07
C GLY A 335 19.11 13.50 5.59
N ASN A 336 19.58 12.28 5.33
CA ASN A 336 19.94 11.82 3.98
C ASN A 336 18.72 11.66 3.08
N PRO A 337 18.65 12.34 1.92
CA PRO A 337 17.55 12.22 0.98
C PRO A 337 17.62 10.98 0.07
N GLU A 338 18.56 10.08 0.30
CA GLU A 338 18.69 8.86 -0.51
C GLU A 338 17.35 8.11 -0.64
N GLY A 339 17.04 7.66 -1.85
CA GLY A 339 15.79 6.95 -2.16
C GLY A 339 14.62 7.84 -2.58
N VAL A 340 14.78 9.18 -2.61
CA VAL A 340 13.75 10.05 -3.21
C VAL A 340 13.64 9.84 -4.72
N ARG A 341 12.48 10.22 -5.28
CA ARG A 341 12.20 10.05 -6.71
C ARG A 341 13.10 10.92 -7.57
N MET A 342 13.78 10.30 -8.54
CA MET A 342 14.67 10.99 -9.50
C MET A 342 14.14 10.99 -10.93
N GLU A 343 13.00 10.36 -11.19
CA GLU A 343 12.40 10.35 -12.52
C GLU A 343 11.92 11.76 -12.91
N LYS A 344 12.13 12.13 -14.15
CA LYS A 344 11.69 13.42 -14.69
C LYS A 344 10.19 13.61 -14.46
N GLY A 345 9.82 14.77 -13.90
CA GLY A 345 8.44 15.11 -13.57
C GLY A 345 7.92 14.55 -12.23
N ARG A 346 8.78 13.82 -11.48
CA ARG A 346 8.46 13.34 -10.13
C ARG A 346 9.37 13.92 -9.05
N ARG A 347 10.34 14.73 -9.44
CA ARG A 347 11.27 15.44 -8.56
C ARG A 347 10.60 16.71 -8.07
N LEU A 348 9.79 16.58 -7.04
CA LEU A 348 8.94 17.66 -6.54
C LEU A 348 9.03 17.72 -5.02
N LEU A 349 9.30 18.91 -4.50
CA LEU A 349 9.23 19.26 -3.08
C LEU A 349 8.07 20.21 -2.86
N GLN A 350 7.47 20.14 -1.70
CA GLN A 350 6.55 21.14 -1.19
C GLN A 350 7.14 21.79 0.05
N ILE A 351 7.19 23.12 0.07
CA ILE A 351 7.63 23.93 1.22
C ILE A 351 6.47 24.89 1.49
N ASP A 352 5.79 24.71 2.61
CA ASP A 352 4.51 25.38 2.88
C ASP A 352 3.54 25.28 1.69
N ASN A 353 3.26 26.40 1.02
CA ASN A 353 2.41 26.45 -0.16
C ASN A 353 3.20 26.50 -1.48
N GLU A 354 4.51 26.43 -1.42
CA GLU A 354 5.37 26.49 -2.60
C GLU A 354 5.65 25.08 -3.14
N LEU A 355 5.69 24.95 -4.46
CA LEU A 355 6.21 23.76 -5.16
C LEU A 355 7.55 24.10 -5.81
N VAL A 356 8.51 23.21 -5.61
CA VAL A 356 9.89 23.32 -6.07
C VAL A 356 10.29 22.05 -6.79
N THR A 357 10.89 22.13 -7.98
CA THR A 357 11.59 20.96 -8.54
C THR A 357 13.06 20.99 -8.16
N TYR A 358 13.72 19.82 -8.21
CA TYR A 358 15.15 19.70 -8.01
C TYR A 358 15.77 18.84 -9.11
N GLU A 359 17.07 19.05 -9.37
CA GLU A 359 17.80 18.24 -10.35
C GLU A 359 18.49 17.05 -9.69
N ASN A 360 19.07 17.27 -8.52
CA ASN A 360 19.88 16.25 -7.83
C ASN A 360 19.83 16.45 -6.30
N TYR A 361 20.50 15.55 -5.56
CA TYR A 361 20.69 15.63 -4.12
C TYR A 361 22.05 15.09 -3.70
N THR A 362 22.49 15.43 -2.47
CA THR A 362 23.72 14.87 -1.88
C THR A 362 23.39 13.76 -0.90
N THR A 363 24.22 12.70 -0.86
CA THR A 363 24.12 11.58 0.09
C THR A 363 25.09 11.69 1.29
N GLU A 364 25.99 12.69 1.23
CA GLU A 364 26.90 13.04 2.30
C GLU A 364 26.57 14.45 2.83
N PRO A 365 26.79 14.72 4.12
CA PRO A 365 26.59 16.05 4.69
C PRO A 365 27.49 17.13 4.02
N PRO A 366 26.94 18.34 3.81
CA PRO A 366 25.58 18.77 4.08
C PRO A 366 24.58 18.10 3.11
N TYR A 367 23.46 17.60 3.66
CA TYR A 367 22.39 17.02 2.84
C TYR A 367 21.63 18.12 2.13
N GLN A 368 21.57 18.04 0.81
CA GLN A 368 21.02 19.12 -0.01
C GLN A 368 20.25 18.58 -1.21
N PHE A 369 19.17 19.26 -1.57
CA PHE A 369 18.62 19.23 -2.90
C PHE A 369 19.24 20.35 -3.73
N THR A 370 19.68 20.04 -4.95
CA THR A 370 20.42 20.99 -5.81
C THR A 370 19.73 21.17 -7.16
N GLY A 371 20.02 22.29 -7.83
CA GLY A 371 19.36 22.65 -9.09
C GLY A 371 17.87 22.91 -8.88
N CYS A 372 17.51 23.51 -7.75
CA CYS A 372 16.13 23.79 -7.40
C CYS A 372 15.56 24.92 -8.25
N VAL A 373 14.34 24.71 -8.80
CA VAL A 373 13.55 25.76 -9.46
C VAL A 373 12.34 26.04 -8.59
N ARG A 374 12.26 27.28 -8.13
CA ARG A 374 11.29 27.77 -7.16
C ARG A 374 9.96 28.18 -7.83
N GLY A 375 8.88 28.15 -7.07
CA GLY A 375 7.60 28.71 -7.48
C GLY A 375 6.95 28.09 -8.71
N ILE A 376 7.12 26.80 -8.93
CA ILE A 376 6.54 26.11 -10.08
C ILE A 376 5.05 25.83 -9.91
N PHE A 377 4.35 25.48 -11.00
CA PHE A 377 2.91 25.16 -11.03
C PHE A 377 2.04 26.27 -10.43
N ASN A 378 2.34 27.53 -10.77
CA ASN A 378 1.65 28.73 -10.27
C ASN A 378 1.77 28.96 -8.76
N SER A 379 2.59 28.21 -8.04
CA SER A 379 2.94 28.51 -6.66
C SER A 379 3.88 29.73 -6.60
N LYS A 380 4.01 30.33 -5.43
CA LYS A 380 4.93 31.45 -5.23
C LYS A 380 6.11 30.97 -4.38
N ALA A 381 7.32 31.41 -4.74
CA ALA A 381 8.48 31.24 -3.89
C ALA A 381 8.25 31.95 -2.55
N ALA A 382 8.51 31.25 -1.46
CA ALA A 382 8.31 31.70 -0.08
C ALA A 382 9.63 32.10 0.57
#